data_1a9c26e30f03643604817fa7a69298db
#
_entry.id   1a9c26e30f03643604817fa7a69298db
#
_cell.length_a   1.000
_cell.length_b   1.000
_cell.length_c   1.000
_cell.angle_alpha   90.00
_cell.angle_beta   90.00
_cell.angle_gamma   90.00
#
_symmetry.space_group_name_H-M   'P 1'
#
loop_
_entity.id
_entity.type
_entity.pdbx_description
1 polymer ?
#
loop_
_entity_poly.entity_id
_entity_poly.type
_entity_poly.pdbx_seq_one_letter_code
_entity_poly.pdbx_strand_id
1 'polypeptide(L)'
;MKILLLADEESKYLYDFFDKSKLEGIDLIISCGDLSPNYLSFLATFSRVPVLYVHGNHDVCYKDTPPGGCTCIDGNLYEYKGVRILGLGGSMEYKYGGADHQYSERAMRKRIRKLGPKIMWKKGFDILVTHSPAYRINDSEDIPHTGFKCFRMLMEKYKPKYFVHGHVHINYGRDFVRESKYHDTTIINAYERYIIEI
;
A
#
# COMPACT_ATOMS: atom_id res chain seq x y z
N MET A 1 7.27 -8.55 14.55
CA MET A 1 5.92 -7.99 14.43
C MET A 1 5.28 -8.55 13.17
N LYS A 2 4.11 -9.19 13.30
CA LYS A 2 3.35 -9.74 12.15
C LYS A 2 2.41 -8.68 11.59
N ILE A 3 2.52 -8.44 10.28
CA ILE A 3 1.72 -7.45 9.56
C ILE A 3 0.89 -8.17 8.50
N LEU A 4 -0.42 -8.03 8.55
CA LEU A 4 -1.33 -8.47 7.50
C LEU A 4 -1.44 -7.37 6.45
N LEU A 5 -1.10 -7.71 5.21
CA LEU A 5 -1.15 -6.84 4.05
C LEU A 5 -2.37 -7.20 3.21
N LEU A 6 -3.06 -6.20 2.67
CA LEU A 6 -4.29 -6.33 1.88
C LEU A 6 -4.25 -5.37 0.68
N ALA A 7 -4.76 -5.78 -0.47
CA ALA A 7 -4.96 -4.92 -1.64
C ALA A 7 -5.95 -5.52 -2.63
N ASP A 8 -6.66 -4.66 -3.35
CA ASP A 8 -7.39 -4.88 -4.60
C ASP A 8 -8.58 -5.86 -4.53
N GLU A 9 -8.48 -6.95 -3.81
CA GLU A 9 -9.55 -7.94 -3.66
C GLU A 9 -9.84 -8.24 -2.19
N GLU A 10 -11.12 -8.21 -1.84
CA GLU A 10 -11.59 -8.58 -0.50
C GLU A 10 -11.38 -10.07 -0.28
N SER A 11 -10.60 -10.43 0.73
CA SER A 11 -10.33 -11.84 1.02
C SER A 11 -11.58 -12.52 1.57
N LYS A 12 -12.13 -13.47 0.81
CA LYS A 12 -13.24 -14.31 1.28
C LYS A 12 -12.90 -15.05 2.57
N TYR A 13 -11.62 -15.42 2.72
CA TYR A 13 -11.13 -16.04 3.96
C TYR A 13 -11.30 -15.14 5.17
N LEU A 14 -11.11 -13.83 5.02
CA LEU A 14 -11.21 -12.84 6.11
C LEU A 14 -12.59 -12.18 6.22
N TYR A 15 -13.48 -12.32 5.23
CA TYR A 15 -14.76 -11.64 5.20
C TYR A 15 -15.92 -12.63 5.19
N ASP A 16 -16.10 -13.39 4.09
CA ASP A 16 -17.23 -14.33 3.94
C ASP A 16 -17.16 -15.49 4.94
N PHE A 17 -15.95 -16.01 5.15
CA PHE A 17 -15.68 -17.12 6.07
C PHE A 17 -14.97 -16.64 7.34
N PHE A 18 -15.37 -15.46 7.83
CA PHE A 18 -14.70 -14.83 8.96
C PHE A 18 -14.73 -15.70 10.21
N ASP A 19 -13.55 -15.81 10.82
CA ASP A 19 -13.36 -16.32 12.18
C ASP A 19 -12.30 -15.44 12.85
N LYS A 20 -12.57 -15.03 14.08
CA LYS A 20 -11.70 -14.11 14.81
C LYS A 20 -10.29 -14.67 15.04
N SER A 21 -10.14 -15.98 15.12
CA SER A 21 -8.83 -16.65 15.24
C SER A 21 -7.90 -16.37 14.07
N LYS A 22 -8.45 -16.03 12.89
CA LYS A 22 -7.66 -15.68 11.70
C LYS A 22 -6.87 -14.37 11.82
N LEU A 23 -7.24 -13.55 12.79
CA LEU A 23 -6.53 -12.32 13.13
C LEU A 23 -5.62 -12.48 14.37
N GLU A 24 -5.56 -13.69 14.97
CA GLU A 24 -4.68 -13.94 16.11
C GLU A 24 -3.21 -13.83 15.75
N GLY A 25 -2.46 -13.17 16.62
CA GLY A 25 -1.02 -12.95 16.42
C GLY A 25 -0.67 -11.88 15.36
N ILE A 26 -1.67 -11.26 14.72
CA ILE A 26 -1.44 -10.08 13.87
C ILE A 26 -1.24 -8.86 14.78
N ASP A 27 -0.19 -8.09 14.52
CA ASP A 27 0.14 -6.86 15.24
C ASP A 27 -0.33 -5.59 14.54
N LEU A 28 -0.52 -5.64 13.22
CA LEU A 28 -0.88 -4.51 12.39
C LEU A 28 -1.53 -5.00 11.10
N ILE A 29 -2.53 -4.26 10.60
CA ILE A 29 -3.14 -4.48 9.28
C ILE A 29 -2.82 -3.27 8.40
N ILE A 30 -2.38 -3.50 7.16
CA ILE A 30 -2.09 -2.45 6.18
C ILE A 30 -2.81 -2.76 4.88
N SER A 31 -3.65 -1.83 4.42
CA SER A 31 -4.26 -1.85 3.09
C SER A 31 -3.45 -0.99 2.12
N CYS A 32 -3.11 -1.58 0.98
CA CYS A 32 -2.46 -0.90 -0.15
C CYS A 32 -3.48 -0.27 -1.14
N GLY A 33 -4.77 -0.17 -0.76
CA GLY A 33 -5.82 0.48 -1.55
C GLY A 33 -6.67 -0.48 -2.38
N ASP A 34 -7.68 0.11 -3.05
CA ASP A 34 -8.69 -0.54 -3.90
C ASP A 34 -9.50 -1.63 -3.17
N LEU A 35 -9.92 -1.34 -1.94
CA LEU A 35 -10.79 -2.19 -1.13
C LEU A 35 -12.04 -1.41 -0.69
N SER A 36 -13.15 -2.10 -0.46
CA SER A 36 -14.36 -1.45 0.05
C SER A 36 -14.13 -0.84 1.44
N PRO A 37 -14.64 0.37 1.72
CA PRO A 37 -14.57 0.96 3.05
C PRO A 37 -15.27 0.09 4.10
N ASN A 38 -16.31 -0.66 3.70
CA ASN A 38 -17.02 -1.57 4.60
C ASN A 38 -16.15 -2.75 5.01
N TYR A 39 -15.38 -3.31 4.08
CA TYR A 39 -14.44 -4.40 4.36
C TYR A 39 -13.36 -3.97 5.36
N LEU A 40 -12.75 -2.81 5.16
CA LEU A 40 -11.74 -2.31 6.09
C LEU A 40 -12.34 -1.96 7.46
N SER A 41 -13.54 -1.37 7.49
CA SER A 41 -14.28 -1.08 8.74
C SER A 41 -14.64 -2.35 9.49
N PHE A 42 -15.02 -3.41 8.77
CA PHE A 42 -15.26 -4.74 9.35
C PHE A 42 -14.00 -5.27 10.04
N LEU A 43 -12.86 -5.27 9.34
CA LEU A 43 -11.59 -5.72 9.93
C LEU A 43 -11.20 -4.87 11.14
N ALA A 44 -11.37 -3.54 11.07
CA ALA A 44 -11.10 -2.65 12.19
C ALA A 44 -12.00 -2.94 13.42
N THR A 45 -13.25 -3.35 13.19
CA THR A 45 -14.18 -3.71 14.26
C THR A 45 -13.75 -4.97 14.99
N PHE A 46 -13.28 -5.98 14.28
CA PHE A 46 -12.95 -7.28 14.86
C PHE A 46 -11.47 -7.45 15.22
N SER A 47 -10.59 -6.64 14.66
CA SER A 47 -9.18 -6.62 15.06
C SER A 47 -8.99 -5.83 16.37
N ARG A 48 -7.94 -6.22 17.11
CA ARG A 48 -7.47 -5.46 18.29
C ARG A 48 -6.26 -4.61 17.99
N VAL A 49 -5.94 -4.47 16.71
CA VAL A 49 -4.73 -3.80 16.22
C VAL A 49 -5.11 -2.69 15.25
N PRO A 50 -4.24 -1.69 15.04
CA PRO A 50 -4.50 -0.64 14.07
C PRO A 50 -4.68 -1.20 12.66
N VAL A 51 -5.59 -0.58 11.89
CA VAL A 51 -5.75 -0.78 10.46
C VAL A 51 -5.31 0.51 9.77
N LEU A 52 -4.24 0.43 8.99
CA LEU A 52 -3.70 1.54 8.20
C LEU A 52 -4.07 1.37 6.73
N TYR A 53 -4.23 2.47 6.00
CA TYR A 53 -4.46 2.38 4.57
C TYR A 53 -3.83 3.54 3.78
N VAL A 54 -3.53 3.26 2.52
CA VAL A 54 -3.33 4.25 1.46
C VAL A 54 -4.47 4.11 0.46
N HIS A 55 -4.73 5.16 -0.33
CA HIS A 55 -5.75 5.09 -1.38
C HIS A 55 -5.22 4.34 -2.61
N GLY A 56 -6.06 3.50 -3.19
CA GLY A 56 -5.92 3.06 -4.57
C GLY A 56 -6.56 4.05 -5.55
N ASN A 57 -6.52 3.76 -6.83
CA ASN A 57 -7.11 4.65 -7.83
C ASN A 57 -8.64 4.48 -7.98
N HIS A 58 -9.23 3.49 -7.34
CA HIS A 58 -10.68 3.27 -7.28
C HIS A 58 -11.30 3.72 -5.94
N ASP A 59 -10.52 4.19 -4.97
CA ASP A 59 -10.99 4.57 -3.63
C ASP A 59 -11.60 5.99 -3.56
N VAL A 60 -12.17 6.48 -4.66
CA VAL A 60 -12.79 7.82 -4.73
C VAL A 60 -13.89 7.99 -3.69
N CYS A 61 -14.64 6.93 -3.39
CA CYS A 61 -15.72 6.94 -2.41
C CYS A 61 -15.24 7.20 -0.97
N TYR A 62 -13.96 7.01 -0.65
CA TYR A 62 -13.40 7.27 0.68
C TYR A 62 -13.45 8.76 1.07
N LYS A 63 -13.63 9.65 0.09
CA LYS A 63 -13.83 11.08 0.33
C LYS A 63 -15.12 11.34 1.12
N ASP A 64 -16.19 10.61 0.78
CA ASP A 64 -17.51 10.78 1.38
C ASP A 64 -17.77 9.73 2.48
N THR A 65 -17.21 8.53 2.30
CA THR A 65 -17.39 7.40 3.22
C THR A 65 -16.04 6.72 3.48
N PRO A 66 -15.18 7.32 4.31
CA PRO A 66 -13.90 6.72 4.65
C PRO A 66 -14.08 5.45 5.51
N PRO A 67 -13.16 4.48 5.47
CA PRO A 67 -13.24 3.29 6.29
C PRO A 67 -13.18 3.62 7.78
N GLY A 68 -14.25 3.25 8.51
CA GLY A 68 -14.40 3.51 9.94
C GLY A 68 -13.38 2.75 10.77
N GLY A 69 -12.80 3.41 11.79
CA GLY A 69 -11.80 2.81 12.68
C GLY A 69 -10.42 2.62 12.05
N CYS A 70 -10.21 3.02 10.80
CA CYS A 70 -8.94 2.93 10.09
C CYS A 70 -8.18 4.26 10.08
N THR A 71 -6.87 4.21 9.93
CA THR A 71 -6.00 5.39 9.86
C THR A 71 -5.42 5.55 8.46
N CYS A 72 -5.73 6.67 7.80
CA CYS A 72 -5.12 7.03 6.52
C CYS A 72 -3.66 7.43 6.73
N ILE A 73 -2.75 6.73 6.07
CA ILE A 73 -1.32 7.05 6.04
C ILE A 73 -0.88 7.59 4.67
N ASP A 74 -1.80 7.82 3.75
CA ASP A 74 -1.48 8.32 2.42
C ASP A 74 -0.89 9.74 2.47
N GLY A 75 0.28 9.92 1.89
CA GLY A 75 1.04 11.16 1.98
C GLY A 75 1.57 11.44 3.40
N ASN A 76 1.81 10.42 4.20
CA ASN A 76 2.28 10.56 5.57
C ASN A 76 3.33 9.50 5.95
N LEU A 77 4.10 9.80 6.99
CA LEU A 77 5.00 8.87 7.66
C LEU A 77 4.40 8.54 9.03
N TYR A 78 4.02 7.28 9.22
CA TYR A 78 3.43 6.75 10.44
C TYR A 78 4.45 5.90 11.19
N GLU A 79 4.38 5.87 12.52
CA GLU A 79 5.24 5.02 13.33
C GLU A 79 4.40 4.17 14.28
N TYR A 80 4.66 2.88 14.30
CA TYR A 80 3.99 1.95 15.19
C TYR A 80 4.96 0.91 15.74
N LYS A 81 5.04 0.79 17.07
CA LYS A 81 5.96 -0.11 17.78
C LYS A 81 7.42 0.03 17.27
N GLY A 82 7.86 1.24 16.97
CA GLY A 82 9.22 1.53 16.47
C GLY A 82 9.43 1.29 14.96
N VAL A 83 8.44 0.78 14.24
CA VAL A 83 8.49 0.60 12.78
C VAL A 83 7.94 1.85 12.09
N ARG A 84 8.73 2.44 11.19
CA ARG A 84 8.41 3.65 10.43
C ARG A 84 7.84 3.25 9.07
N ILE A 85 6.63 3.71 8.77
CA ILE A 85 5.84 3.31 7.60
C ILE A 85 5.53 4.55 6.78
N LEU A 86 6.05 4.63 5.56
CA LEU A 86 5.77 5.70 4.61
C LEU A 86 4.64 5.28 3.67
N GLY A 87 3.52 6.01 3.65
CA GLY A 87 2.38 5.76 2.77
C GLY A 87 2.32 6.72 1.57
N LEU A 88 2.13 6.17 0.37
CA LEU A 88 1.99 6.92 -0.89
C LEU A 88 1.00 6.20 -1.82
N GLY A 89 -0.28 6.51 -1.68
CA GLY A 89 -1.35 5.89 -2.48
C GLY A 89 -1.48 6.46 -3.89
N GLY A 90 -2.36 5.83 -4.66
CA GLY A 90 -2.73 6.17 -6.02
C GLY A 90 -1.88 5.52 -7.11
N SER A 91 -2.34 5.67 -8.37
CA SER A 91 -1.70 5.10 -9.55
C SER A 91 -1.14 6.16 -10.50
N MET A 92 -0.45 5.69 -11.56
CA MET A 92 -0.09 6.54 -12.70
C MET A 92 -1.36 7.08 -13.36
N GLU A 93 -1.32 8.34 -13.77
CA GLU A 93 -2.41 9.02 -14.46
C GLU A 93 -2.63 8.40 -15.84
N TYR A 94 -3.83 7.89 -16.10
CA TYR A 94 -4.24 7.32 -17.39
C TYR A 94 -5.57 7.89 -17.91
N LYS A 95 -6.29 8.67 -17.09
CA LYS A 95 -7.52 9.35 -17.48
C LYS A 95 -7.22 10.83 -17.75
N TYR A 96 -7.58 11.30 -18.95
CA TYR A 96 -7.50 12.71 -19.31
C TYR A 96 -8.42 13.55 -18.41
N GLY A 97 -7.91 14.69 -17.96
CA GLY A 97 -8.70 15.64 -17.14
C GLY A 97 -8.51 15.50 -15.63
N GLY A 98 -7.63 14.61 -15.20
CA GLY A 98 -7.35 14.34 -13.78
C GLY A 98 -8.45 13.49 -13.14
N ALA A 99 -8.08 12.42 -12.52
CA ALA A 99 -8.96 11.62 -11.66
C ALA A 99 -8.38 11.60 -10.25
N ASP A 100 -9.24 11.49 -9.25
CA ASP A 100 -8.80 11.34 -7.88
C ASP A 100 -7.85 10.15 -7.75
N HIS A 101 -6.82 10.30 -6.93
CA HIS A 101 -5.79 9.28 -6.68
C HIS A 101 -5.01 8.81 -7.93
N GLN A 102 -5.01 9.60 -9.02
CA GLN A 102 -4.14 9.38 -10.17
C GLN A 102 -3.13 10.53 -10.28
N TYR A 103 -1.87 10.19 -10.46
CA TYR A 103 -0.77 11.16 -10.39
C TYR A 103 0.20 10.99 -11.54
N SER A 104 0.64 12.10 -12.13
CA SER A 104 1.83 12.07 -12.97
C SER A 104 3.08 11.82 -12.12
N GLU A 105 4.16 11.34 -12.73
CA GLU A 105 5.46 11.19 -12.05
C GLU A 105 5.91 12.49 -11.35
N ARG A 106 5.65 13.66 -11.99
CA ARG A 106 5.95 14.97 -11.41
C ARG A 106 5.11 15.27 -10.17
N ALA A 107 3.83 14.94 -10.21
CA ALA A 107 2.92 15.13 -9.07
C ALA A 107 3.31 14.24 -7.89
N MET A 108 3.61 12.96 -8.14
CA MET A 108 4.09 12.03 -7.12
C MET A 108 5.42 12.49 -6.51
N ARG A 109 6.38 12.95 -7.31
CA ARG A 109 7.63 13.56 -6.81
C ARG A 109 7.39 14.79 -5.94
N LYS A 110 6.36 15.61 -6.26
CA LYS A 110 5.99 16.76 -5.42
C LYS A 110 5.45 16.31 -4.05
N ARG A 111 4.63 15.24 -4.02
CA ARG A 111 4.14 14.63 -2.77
C ARG A 111 5.32 14.14 -1.92
N ILE A 112 6.23 13.39 -2.51
CA ILE A 112 7.45 12.88 -1.82
C ILE A 112 8.31 14.02 -1.27
N ARG A 113 8.51 15.09 -2.05
CA ARG A 113 9.30 16.25 -1.58
C ARG A 113 8.69 16.93 -0.36
N LYS A 114 7.37 17.02 -0.26
CA LYS A 114 6.68 17.57 0.92
C LYS A 114 6.94 16.75 2.19
N LEU A 115 7.14 15.43 2.03
CA LEU A 115 7.45 14.52 3.13
C LEU A 115 8.94 14.53 3.50
N GLY A 116 9.80 15.10 2.66
CA GLY A 116 11.25 15.11 2.84
C GLY A 116 11.73 15.53 4.23
N PRO A 117 11.26 16.67 4.80
CA PRO A 117 11.64 17.08 6.14
C PRO A 117 11.28 16.05 7.22
N LYS A 118 10.08 15.46 7.15
CA LYS A 118 9.63 14.44 8.11
C LYS A 118 10.42 13.14 7.99
N ILE A 119 10.69 12.70 6.75
CA ILE A 119 11.52 11.50 6.47
C ILE A 119 12.95 11.72 7.01
N MET A 120 13.52 12.91 6.79
CA MET A 120 14.86 13.24 7.26
C MET A 120 14.94 13.29 8.80
N TRP A 121 13.96 13.92 9.44
CA TRP A 121 13.88 13.97 10.91
C TRP A 121 13.76 12.58 11.55
N LYS A 122 12.97 11.68 10.91
CA LYS A 122 12.81 10.28 11.34
C LYS A 122 13.93 9.36 10.86
N LYS A 123 14.97 9.89 10.17
CA LYS A 123 16.11 9.13 9.62
C LYS A 123 15.68 7.99 8.66
N GLY A 124 14.67 8.25 7.82
CA GLY A 124 14.17 7.27 6.86
C GLY A 124 12.88 6.57 7.29
N PHE A 125 12.62 5.42 6.69
CA PHE A 125 11.47 4.55 6.96
C PHE A 125 11.86 3.09 6.72
N ASP A 126 11.12 2.17 7.35
CA ASP A 126 11.41 0.74 7.33
C ASP A 126 10.50 0.01 6.31
N ILE A 127 9.30 0.55 6.10
CA ILE A 127 8.33 0.03 5.12
C ILE A 127 7.87 1.18 4.22
N LEU A 128 7.90 0.97 2.91
CA LEU A 128 7.23 1.80 1.92
C LEU A 128 5.92 1.11 1.52
N VAL A 129 4.79 1.75 1.77
CA VAL A 129 3.46 1.28 1.40
C VAL A 129 2.94 2.15 0.27
N THR A 130 2.63 1.54 -0.87
CA THR A 130 2.04 2.24 -2.02
C THR A 130 0.86 1.46 -2.57
N HIS A 131 0.07 2.07 -3.47
CA HIS A 131 -0.87 1.30 -4.26
C HIS A 131 -0.19 0.78 -5.53
N SER A 132 0.36 1.67 -6.36
CA SER A 132 1.11 1.26 -7.56
C SER A 132 2.48 0.66 -7.26
N PRO A 133 2.98 -0.23 -8.14
CA PRO A 133 4.35 -0.74 -8.10
C PRO A 133 5.38 0.35 -8.43
N ALA A 134 6.66 -0.02 -8.37
CA ALA A 134 7.76 0.81 -8.85
C ALA A 134 8.06 0.49 -10.33
N TYR A 135 8.50 1.49 -11.08
CA TYR A 135 8.80 1.36 -12.51
C TYR A 135 9.81 0.24 -12.80
N ARG A 136 9.43 -0.68 -13.68
CA ARG A 136 10.17 -1.90 -14.06
C ARG A 136 10.48 -2.84 -12.90
N ILE A 137 9.61 -2.84 -11.88
CA ILE A 137 9.68 -3.76 -10.76
C ILE A 137 8.26 -4.19 -10.44
N ASN A 138 7.88 -5.40 -10.85
CA ASN A 138 6.54 -5.98 -10.72
C ASN A 138 5.42 -5.12 -11.34
N ASP A 139 5.76 -4.16 -12.20
CA ASP A 139 4.81 -3.34 -12.94
C ASP A 139 4.45 -3.97 -14.29
N SER A 140 3.60 -3.31 -15.05
CA SER A 140 3.14 -3.74 -16.36
C SER A 140 3.52 -2.71 -17.42
N GLU A 141 3.58 -3.13 -18.69
CA GLU A 141 3.93 -2.22 -19.80
C GLU A 141 2.78 -1.31 -20.23
N ASP A 142 1.54 -1.64 -19.84
CA ASP A 142 0.37 -0.81 -20.09
C ASP A 142 0.34 0.42 -19.17
N ILE A 143 -0.19 1.54 -19.70
CA ILE A 143 -0.16 2.83 -19.01
C ILE A 143 -0.74 2.79 -17.59
N PRO A 144 -1.92 2.19 -17.33
CA PRO A 144 -2.50 2.17 -16.00
C PRO A 144 -1.63 1.49 -14.96
N HIS A 145 -0.93 0.40 -15.33
CA HIS A 145 -0.16 -0.42 -14.42
C HIS A 145 1.35 -0.13 -14.44
N THR A 146 1.76 0.90 -15.21
CA THR A 146 3.15 1.38 -15.16
C THR A 146 3.47 1.96 -13.79
N GLY A 147 4.57 1.50 -13.18
CA GLY A 147 5.02 1.95 -11.87
C GLY A 147 5.72 3.31 -11.87
N PHE A 148 5.87 3.90 -10.68
CA PHE A 148 6.56 5.19 -10.51
C PHE A 148 8.08 5.04 -10.42
N LYS A 149 8.82 5.82 -11.19
CA LYS A 149 10.29 5.91 -11.12
C LYS A 149 10.76 6.46 -9.77
N CYS A 150 10.02 7.39 -9.18
CA CYS A 150 10.36 7.97 -7.88
C CYS A 150 10.27 6.97 -6.73
N PHE A 151 9.52 5.88 -6.84
CA PHE A 151 9.51 4.82 -5.82
C PHE A 151 10.82 4.03 -5.83
N ARG A 152 11.40 3.75 -7.00
CA ARG A 152 12.76 3.19 -7.09
C ARG A 152 13.79 4.09 -6.42
N MET A 153 13.74 5.41 -6.69
CA MET A 153 14.64 6.39 -6.06
C MET A 153 14.50 6.40 -4.53
N LEU A 154 13.28 6.22 -3.99
CA LEU A 154 13.07 6.07 -2.55
C LEU A 154 13.74 4.83 -1.99
N MET A 155 13.58 3.67 -2.65
CA MET A 155 14.21 2.41 -2.24
C MET A 155 15.74 2.52 -2.29
N GLU A 156 16.29 3.07 -3.36
CA GLU A 156 17.75 3.27 -3.52
C GLU A 156 18.33 4.17 -2.41
N LYS A 157 17.62 5.25 -2.09
CA LYS A 157 18.09 6.24 -1.10
C LYS A 157 17.93 5.80 0.35
N TYR A 158 16.79 5.23 0.70
CA TYR A 158 16.42 4.95 2.10
C TYR A 158 16.52 3.47 2.48
N LYS A 159 16.62 2.57 1.50
CA LYS A 159 16.78 1.12 1.66
C LYS A 159 15.80 0.52 2.67
N PRO A 160 14.47 0.73 2.49
CA PRO A 160 13.50 0.14 3.40
C PRO A 160 13.62 -1.39 3.38
N LYS A 161 13.28 -2.04 4.50
CA LYS A 161 13.24 -3.50 4.57
C LYS A 161 12.19 -4.09 3.61
N TYR A 162 11.02 -3.41 3.54
CA TYR A 162 9.93 -3.81 2.67
C TYR A 162 9.43 -2.66 1.80
N PHE A 163 9.09 -2.99 0.57
CA PHE A 163 8.24 -2.21 -0.33
C PHE A 163 6.98 -3.02 -0.60
N VAL A 164 5.82 -2.51 -0.20
CA VAL A 164 4.53 -3.20 -0.30
C VAL A 164 3.62 -2.44 -1.24
N HIS A 165 3.03 -3.12 -2.21
CA HIS A 165 2.13 -2.52 -3.18
C HIS A 165 0.97 -3.46 -3.54
N GLY A 166 -0.04 -2.96 -4.25
CA GLY A 166 -1.13 -3.68 -4.89
C GLY A 166 -1.16 -3.43 -6.39
N HIS A 167 -2.35 -3.15 -6.92
CA HIS A 167 -2.65 -2.67 -8.27
C HIS A 167 -2.41 -3.66 -9.41
N VAL A 168 -1.46 -4.58 -9.31
CA VAL A 168 -1.20 -5.61 -10.31
C VAL A 168 -1.84 -6.92 -9.84
N HIS A 169 -2.88 -7.35 -10.55
CA HIS A 169 -3.70 -8.49 -10.17
C HIS A 169 -3.22 -9.80 -10.82
N ILE A 170 -3.50 -10.93 -10.17
CA ILE A 170 -3.19 -12.28 -10.67
C ILE A 170 -3.86 -12.55 -12.03
N ASN A 171 -5.04 -11.96 -12.28
CA ASN A 171 -5.89 -12.29 -13.42
C ASN A 171 -5.50 -11.60 -14.73
N TYR A 172 -4.43 -10.81 -14.78
CA TYR A 172 -4.01 -10.11 -16.01
C TYR A 172 -3.21 -10.97 -17.00
N GLY A 173 -3.25 -12.32 -16.86
CA GLY A 173 -2.65 -13.25 -17.82
C GLY A 173 -1.12 -13.19 -17.91
N ARG A 174 -0.46 -12.66 -16.89
CA ARG A 174 0.99 -12.52 -16.79
C ARG A 174 1.51 -13.28 -15.58
N ASP A 175 2.81 -13.53 -15.54
CA ASP A 175 3.48 -14.13 -14.39
C ASP A 175 3.35 -13.20 -13.17
N PHE A 176 2.37 -13.50 -12.31
CA PHE A 176 2.17 -12.75 -11.08
C PHE A 176 3.31 -13.02 -10.12
N VAL A 177 4.05 -11.98 -9.76
CA VAL A 177 5.16 -12.06 -8.82
C VAL A 177 4.71 -11.52 -7.46
N ARG A 178 4.46 -12.44 -6.51
CA ARG A 178 4.07 -12.11 -5.14
C ARG A 178 5.21 -11.46 -4.36
N GLU A 179 6.40 -12.03 -4.45
CA GLU A 179 7.59 -11.60 -3.74
C GLU A 179 8.78 -11.50 -4.68
N SER A 180 9.51 -10.41 -4.61
CA SER A 180 10.76 -10.19 -5.33
C SER A 180 11.72 -9.36 -4.50
N LYS A 181 12.93 -9.11 -5.01
CA LYS A 181 13.93 -8.27 -4.35
C LYS A 181 14.45 -7.20 -5.28
N TYR A 182 14.65 -6.01 -4.72
CA TYR A 182 15.37 -4.93 -5.36
C TYR A 182 16.44 -4.41 -4.41
N HIS A 183 17.72 -4.74 -4.69
CA HIS A 183 18.82 -4.58 -3.74
C HIS A 183 18.50 -5.25 -2.38
N ASP A 184 18.53 -4.48 -1.30
CA ASP A 184 18.27 -4.99 0.06
C ASP A 184 16.78 -4.95 0.44
N THR A 185 15.92 -4.39 -0.44
CA THR A 185 14.48 -4.25 -0.20
C THR A 185 13.73 -5.49 -0.70
N THR A 186 12.95 -6.12 0.16
CA THR A 186 11.96 -7.14 -0.23
C THR A 186 10.69 -6.46 -0.71
N ILE A 187 10.23 -6.83 -1.91
CA ILE A 187 9.06 -6.28 -2.56
C ILE A 187 7.93 -7.27 -2.47
N ILE A 188 6.77 -6.83 -1.99
CA ILE A 188 5.57 -7.65 -1.80
C ILE A 188 4.40 -7.03 -2.57
N ASN A 189 3.78 -7.81 -3.44
CA ASN A 189 2.45 -7.50 -3.94
C ASN A 189 1.41 -8.04 -2.96
N ALA A 190 0.64 -7.15 -2.36
CA ALA A 190 -0.33 -7.45 -1.30
C ALA A 190 -1.68 -7.97 -1.82
N TYR A 191 -1.84 -8.22 -3.13
CA TYR A 191 -3.10 -8.66 -3.74
C TYR A 191 -3.83 -9.71 -2.89
N GLU A 192 -5.12 -9.49 -2.65
CA GLU A 192 -5.98 -10.19 -1.70
C GLU A 192 -5.44 -10.08 -0.27
N ARG A 193 -4.46 -10.89 0.11
CA ARG A 193 -3.82 -10.88 1.43
C ARG A 193 -2.43 -11.51 1.42
N TYR A 194 -1.57 -11.01 2.28
CA TYR A 194 -0.25 -11.57 2.55
C TYR A 194 0.21 -11.22 3.98
N ILE A 195 1.09 -12.01 4.57
CA ILE A 195 1.63 -11.73 5.91
C ILE A 195 3.13 -11.59 5.82
N ILE A 196 3.67 -10.51 6.38
CA ILE A 196 5.11 -10.31 6.56
C ILE A 196 5.48 -10.25 8.04
N GLU A 197 6.76 -10.48 8.32
CA GLU A 197 7.34 -10.34 9.66
C GLU A 197 8.52 -9.35 9.65
N ILE A 198 8.51 -8.42 10.60
CA ILE A 198 9.56 -7.39 10.75
C ILE A 198 10.09 -7.33 12.17
#